data_0d3246d5a7162ac32f98b7bdf535661f
#
_entry.id   0d3246d5a7162ac32f98b7bdf535661f
#
_cell.length_a   1.000
_cell.length_b   1.000
_cell.length_c   1.000
_cell.angle_alpha   90.00
_cell.angle_beta   90.00
_cell.angle_gamma   90.00
#
_symmetry.space_group_name_H-M   'P 1'
#
loop_
_entity.id
_entity.type
_entity.pdbx_description
1 polymer ?
#
loop_
_entity_poly.entity_id
_entity_poly.type
_entity_poly.pdbx_seq_one_letter_code
_entity_poly.pdbx_strand_id
1 'polypeptide(L)'
;VGRNPFYKKQPDGTLRHETDLIVDHAIAFLGEQAADQPFAINLWFNACHAEDGDRRPGIGQFPWPQSANGLYDDREMPRPRLDAPEIFDGLPSFLKTTINRERYFWRWNTDEKYQINMRSYLKMVSGIDSAMGRLLKVLEERGLSDNTIIVYSADNGYHMANRGLAGKWSHYEESLRVPLIIMDPRVPSAQKGQVIDSM
;
A
#
# COMPACT_ATOMS: atom_id res chain seq x y z
N VAL A 1 1.29 12.76 -20.85
CA VAL A 1 1.14 12.39 -19.43
C VAL A 1 -0.30 11.98 -19.27
N GLY A 2 -0.58 10.67 -19.32
CA GLY A 2 -1.93 10.13 -19.17
C GLY A 2 -2.55 10.55 -17.83
N ARG A 3 -3.86 10.49 -17.73
CA ARG A 3 -4.62 10.75 -16.52
C ARG A 3 -4.27 9.70 -15.47
N ASN A 4 -3.16 9.89 -14.78
CA ASN A 4 -2.82 9.05 -13.64
C ASN A 4 -3.56 9.63 -12.41
N PRO A 5 -4.59 8.94 -11.87
CA PRO A 5 -5.38 9.46 -10.78
C PRO A 5 -4.57 9.66 -9.49
N PHE A 6 -3.43 8.98 -9.37
CA PHE A 6 -2.54 9.07 -8.22
C PHE A 6 -1.67 10.34 -8.20
N TYR A 7 -1.53 11.04 -9.33
CA TYR A 7 -0.76 12.28 -9.40
C TYR A 7 -1.66 13.49 -9.61
N LYS A 8 -1.54 14.47 -8.74
CA LYS A 8 -2.30 15.72 -8.78
C LYS A 8 -1.40 16.88 -9.19
N LYS A 9 -1.84 17.66 -10.16
CA LYS A 9 -1.13 18.87 -10.57
C LYS A 9 -1.28 19.95 -9.47
N GLN A 10 -0.16 20.49 -9.06
CA GLN A 10 -0.09 21.56 -8.07
C GLN A 10 -0.21 22.94 -8.74
N PRO A 11 -0.46 24.02 -7.97
CA PRO A 11 -0.54 25.38 -8.52
C PRO A 11 0.72 25.85 -9.25
N ASP A 12 1.89 25.37 -8.85
CA ASP A 12 3.18 25.64 -9.48
C ASP A 12 3.42 24.78 -10.75
N GLY A 13 2.45 23.96 -11.13
CA GLY A 13 2.52 23.09 -12.31
C GLY A 13 3.20 21.74 -12.08
N THR A 14 3.80 21.49 -10.93
CA THR A 14 4.40 20.20 -10.58
C THR A 14 3.35 19.11 -10.39
N LEU A 15 3.76 17.85 -10.52
CA LEU A 15 2.92 16.70 -10.21
C LEU A 15 3.34 16.12 -8.87
N ARG A 16 2.39 15.95 -7.96
CA ARG A 16 2.61 15.36 -6.65
C ARG A 16 1.72 14.15 -6.44
N HIS A 17 2.28 13.10 -5.87
CA HIS A 17 1.54 11.86 -5.59
C HIS A 17 0.55 12.10 -4.45
N GLU A 18 -0.65 11.52 -4.55
CA GLU A 18 -1.70 11.74 -3.53
C GLU A 18 -1.30 11.24 -2.14
N THR A 19 -0.48 10.18 -2.03
CA THR A 19 0.07 9.72 -0.74
C THR A 19 0.81 10.85 -0.02
N ASP A 20 1.64 11.61 -0.76
CA ASP A 20 2.35 12.77 -0.20
C ASP A 20 1.38 13.88 0.19
N LEU A 21 0.38 14.16 -0.66
CA LEU A 21 -0.61 15.22 -0.40
C LEU A 21 -1.47 14.92 0.83
N ILE A 22 -1.88 13.67 1.03
CA ILE A 22 -2.65 13.26 2.22
C ILE A 22 -1.86 13.59 3.48
N VAL A 23 -0.58 13.25 3.51
CA VAL A 23 0.28 13.54 4.66
C VAL A 23 0.58 15.04 4.79
N ASP A 24 0.74 15.77 3.68
CA ASP A 24 0.91 17.24 3.73
C ASP A 24 -0.30 17.92 4.37
N HIS A 25 -1.52 17.49 4.04
CA HIS A 25 -2.74 17.99 4.67
C HIS A 25 -2.81 17.63 6.16
N ALA A 26 -2.40 16.44 6.55
CA ALA A 26 -2.34 16.05 7.96
C ALA A 26 -1.33 16.90 8.75
N ILE A 27 -0.17 17.17 8.16
CA ILE A 27 0.86 18.03 8.75
C ILE A 27 0.34 19.48 8.89
N ALA A 28 -0.32 20.00 7.86
CA ALA A 28 -0.93 21.33 7.91
C ALA A 28 -1.99 21.41 9.02
N PHE A 29 -2.89 20.42 9.07
CA PHE A 29 -3.89 20.31 10.13
C PHE A 29 -3.25 20.31 11.52
N LEU A 30 -2.23 19.50 11.75
CA LEU A 30 -1.51 19.49 13.02
C LEU A 30 -0.89 20.88 13.32
N GLY A 31 -0.42 21.59 12.29
CA GLY A 31 0.13 22.95 12.41
C GLY A 31 -0.85 23.96 13.00
N GLU A 32 -2.13 23.79 12.72
CA GLU A 32 -3.21 24.67 13.13
C GLU A 32 -3.81 24.32 14.50
N GLN A 33 -3.51 23.11 15.05
CA GLN A 33 -4.05 22.68 16.33
C GLN A 33 -3.36 23.36 17.50
N ALA A 34 -4.13 23.79 18.50
CA ALA A 34 -3.59 24.22 19.78
C ALA A 34 -3.01 23.04 20.56
N ALA A 35 -1.96 23.28 21.33
CA ALA A 35 -1.22 22.21 22.01
C ALA A 35 -2.04 21.43 23.06
N ASP A 36 -3.10 22.05 23.59
CA ASP A 36 -3.99 21.49 24.61
C ASP A 36 -5.29 20.90 24.01
N GLN A 37 -5.46 20.97 22.70
CA GLN A 37 -6.67 20.48 22.04
C GLN A 37 -6.49 19.03 21.56
N PRO A 38 -7.32 18.09 22.03
CA PRO A 38 -7.33 16.72 21.50
C PRO A 38 -7.70 16.69 20.03
N PHE A 39 -7.08 15.77 19.27
CA PHE A 39 -7.40 15.57 17.87
C PHE A 39 -7.54 14.07 17.52
N ALA A 40 -8.22 13.81 16.41
CA ALA A 40 -8.23 12.51 15.74
C ALA A 40 -8.11 12.74 14.22
N ILE A 41 -7.24 11.99 13.58
CA ILE A 41 -6.99 12.06 12.13
C ILE A 41 -7.14 10.68 11.53
N ASN A 42 -7.92 10.57 10.45
CA ASN A 42 -7.97 9.38 9.62
C ASN A 42 -7.34 9.68 8.26
N LEU A 43 -6.31 8.91 7.89
CA LEU A 43 -5.62 9.03 6.61
C LEU A 43 -6.00 7.86 5.71
N TRP A 44 -6.67 8.15 4.61
CA TRP A 44 -7.12 7.16 3.63
C TRP A 44 -6.22 7.19 2.39
N PHE A 45 -5.25 6.29 2.35
CA PHE A 45 -4.38 6.15 1.18
C PHE A 45 -5.03 5.29 0.11
N ASN A 46 -5.08 5.78 -1.11
CA ASN A 46 -5.46 4.95 -2.26
C ASN A 46 -4.32 3.98 -2.67
N ALA A 47 -3.08 4.31 -2.36
CA ALA A 47 -1.97 3.36 -2.43
C ALA A 47 -2.18 2.25 -1.34
N CYS A 48 -2.00 0.94 -1.64
CA CYS A 48 -1.39 0.44 -2.86
C CYS A 48 -2.39 -0.09 -3.91
N HIS A 49 -3.47 0.60 -4.19
CA HIS A 49 -4.41 0.17 -5.22
C HIS A 49 -3.77 0.28 -6.62
N ALA A 50 -4.07 -0.66 -7.49
CA ALA A 50 -3.58 -0.61 -8.86
C ALA A 50 -4.34 0.43 -9.70
N GLU A 51 -3.64 1.05 -10.66
CA GLU A 51 -4.25 1.80 -11.76
C GLU A 51 -4.73 0.83 -12.84
N ASP A 52 -5.94 0.33 -12.71
CA ASP A 52 -6.52 -0.69 -13.60
C ASP A 52 -6.68 -0.19 -15.06
N GLY A 53 -6.74 1.12 -15.23
CA GLY A 53 -6.88 1.76 -16.54
C GLY A 53 -5.58 1.82 -17.35
N ASP A 54 -4.42 1.76 -16.70
CA ASP A 54 -3.13 1.83 -17.38
C ASP A 54 -2.62 0.42 -17.71
N ARG A 55 -2.86 -0.01 -18.93
CA ARG A 55 -2.47 -1.34 -19.44
C ARG A 55 -1.33 -1.28 -20.46
N ARG A 56 -0.57 -0.20 -20.48
CA ARG A 56 0.56 -0.06 -21.39
C ARG A 56 1.63 -1.12 -21.12
N PRO A 57 2.15 -1.80 -22.18
CA PRO A 57 3.23 -2.78 -22.01
C PRO A 57 4.48 -2.16 -21.37
N GLY A 58 5.16 -2.93 -20.53
CA GLY A 58 6.41 -2.49 -19.88
C GLY A 58 6.24 -1.47 -18.76
N ILE A 59 5.00 -1.10 -18.41
CA ILE A 59 4.69 -0.19 -17.31
C ILE A 59 3.93 -0.94 -16.23
N GLY A 60 4.36 -0.80 -14.98
CA GLY A 60 3.64 -1.36 -13.84
C GLY A 60 2.36 -0.57 -13.55
N GLN A 61 1.32 -1.29 -13.14
CA GLN A 61 0.02 -0.70 -12.80
C GLN A 61 -0.05 -0.17 -11.35
N PHE A 62 1.09 0.05 -10.71
CA PHE A 62 1.17 0.59 -9.34
C PHE A 62 2.01 1.87 -9.37
N PRO A 63 1.40 3.03 -9.64
CA PRO A 63 2.11 4.31 -9.65
C PRO A 63 2.63 4.64 -8.24
N TRP A 64 3.91 4.94 -8.14
CA TRP A 64 4.57 5.21 -6.85
C TRP A 64 5.03 6.67 -6.72
N PRO A 65 5.12 7.24 -5.51
CA PRO A 65 5.63 8.59 -5.30
C PRO A 65 7.13 8.67 -5.61
N GLN A 66 7.61 9.87 -5.94
CA GLN A 66 9.01 10.11 -6.32
C GLN A 66 10.01 9.69 -5.24
N SER A 67 9.61 9.72 -3.97
CA SER A 67 10.45 9.26 -2.84
C SER A 67 10.87 7.79 -2.95
N ALA A 68 10.16 6.98 -3.74
CA ALA A 68 10.46 5.58 -3.96
C ALA A 68 11.20 5.29 -5.28
N ASN A 69 11.63 6.32 -6.02
CA ASN A 69 12.40 6.13 -7.25
C ASN A 69 13.71 5.39 -6.97
N GLY A 70 14.06 4.46 -7.84
CA GLY A 70 15.28 3.64 -7.74
C GLY A 70 15.18 2.47 -6.75
N LEU A 71 14.20 2.44 -5.84
CA LEU A 71 14.01 1.31 -4.93
C LEU A 71 13.66 0.04 -5.71
N TYR A 72 14.26 -1.08 -5.34
CA TYR A 72 14.01 -2.42 -5.90
C TYR A 72 14.32 -2.61 -7.38
N ASP A 73 14.90 -1.64 -8.09
CA ASP A 73 15.13 -1.74 -9.54
C ASP A 73 16.16 -2.82 -9.90
N ASP A 74 17.12 -3.06 -9.02
CA ASP A 74 18.16 -4.09 -9.11
C ASP A 74 17.77 -5.44 -8.50
N ARG A 75 16.56 -5.57 -7.95
CA ARG A 75 16.14 -6.79 -7.26
C ARG A 75 15.23 -7.66 -8.11
N GLU A 76 15.52 -8.94 -8.12
CA GLU A 76 14.59 -9.96 -8.59
C GLU A 76 13.55 -10.26 -7.50
N MET A 77 12.28 -10.19 -7.87
CA MET A 77 11.18 -10.50 -6.98
C MET A 77 10.90 -12.01 -6.99
N PRO A 78 10.92 -12.67 -5.83
CA PRO A 78 10.62 -14.09 -5.76
C PRO A 78 9.17 -14.36 -6.20
N ARG A 79 8.97 -15.47 -6.90
CA ARG A 79 7.62 -15.89 -7.29
C ARG A 79 6.78 -16.26 -6.07
N PRO A 80 5.45 -16.08 -6.13
CA PRO A 80 4.59 -16.43 -5.02
C PRO A 80 4.56 -17.94 -4.76
N ARG A 81 4.40 -18.32 -3.50
CA ARG A 81 4.41 -19.73 -3.09
C ARG A 81 3.29 -20.57 -3.70
N LEU A 82 2.18 -19.95 -4.04
CA LEU A 82 0.98 -20.61 -4.59
C LEU A 82 0.80 -20.25 -6.07
N ASP A 83 1.88 -20.35 -6.87
CA ASP A 83 1.92 -19.93 -8.28
C ASP A 83 1.85 -21.12 -9.26
N ALA A 84 1.91 -22.36 -8.77
CA ALA A 84 1.84 -23.54 -9.63
C ALA A 84 0.50 -23.62 -10.36
N PRO A 85 0.46 -23.92 -11.68
CA PRO A 85 -0.76 -23.97 -12.47
C PRO A 85 -1.84 -24.89 -11.88
N GLU A 86 -1.44 -26.00 -11.28
CA GLU A 86 -2.32 -27.00 -10.68
C GLU A 86 -3.14 -26.42 -9.53
N ILE A 87 -2.62 -25.39 -8.84
CA ILE A 87 -3.34 -24.70 -7.77
C ILE A 87 -4.52 -23.93 -8.36
N PHE A 88 -4.33 -23.23 -9.47
CA PHE A 88 -5.42 -22.56 -10.18
C PHE A 88 -6.42 -23.59 -10.74
N ASP A 89 -5.94 -24.68 -11.31
CA ASP A 89 -6.79 -25.72 -11.89
C ASP A 89 -7.64 -26.43 -10.82
N GLY A 90 -7.17 -26.49 -9.58
CA GLY A 90 -7.91 -26.98 -8.43
C GLY A 90 -8.95 -26.02 -7.85
N LEU A 91 -9.02 -24.76 -8.30
CA LEU A 91 -9.99 -23.80 -7.77
C LEU A 91 -11.44 -24.15 -8.15
N PRO A 92 -12.42 -23.77 -7.34
CA PRO A 92 -13.83 -23.84 -7.70
C PRO A 92 -14.09 -23.10 -9.02
N SER A 93 -14.99 -23.64 -9.85
CA SER A 93 -15.26 -23.12 -11.20
C SER A 93 -15.67 -21.65 -11.20
N PHE A 94 -16.43 -21.22 -10.20
CA PHE A 94 -16.90 -19.82 -10.10
C PHE A 94 -15.76 -18.81 -9.88
N LEU A 95 -14.59 -19.23 -9.36
CA LEU A 95 -13.43 -18.35 -9.22
C LEU A 95 -12.61 -18.24 -10.51
N LYS A 96 -12.66 -19.24 -11.37
CA LYS A 96 -11.84 -19.31 -12.58
C LYS A 96 -12.26 -18.30 -13.66
N THR A 97 -13.51 -17.83 -13.62
CA THR A 97 -14.10 -16.90 -14.59
C THR A 97 -14.30 -15.50 -14.03
N THR A 98 -13.68 -15.18 -12.92
CA THR A 98 -13.83 -13.87 -12.25
C THR A 98 -12.90 -12.81 -12.84
N ILE A 99 -13.21 -11.54 -12.55
CA ILE A 99 -12.34 -10.41 -12.86
C ILE A 99 -10.94 -10.56 -12.22
N ASN A 100 -10.80 -11.32 -11.12
CA ASN A 100 -9.50 -11.60 -10.50
C ASN A 100 -8.60 -12.42 -11.44
N ARG A 101 -9.18 -13.34 -12.20
CA ARG A 101 -8.43 -14.09 -13.23
C ARG A 101 -8.08 -13.20 -14.41
N GLU A 102 -8.99 -12.36 -14.87
CA GLU A 102 -8.73 -11.41 -15.95
C GLU A 102 -7.60 -10.44 -15.56
N ARG A 103 -7.64 -9.88 -14.35
CA ARG A 103 -6.59 -9.01 -13.80
C ARG A 103 -5.24 -9.69 -13.66
N TYR A 104 -5.22 -11.00 -13.42
CA TYR A 104 -3.98 -11.77 -13.43
C TYR A 104 -3.26 -11.65 -14.77
N PHE A 105 -3.97 -11.75 -15.88
CA PHE A 105 -3.40 -11.58 -17.21
C PHE A 105 -2.95 -10.14 -17.49
N TRP A 106 -3.52 -9.16 -16.83
CA TRP A 106 -3.03 -7.78 -16.98
C TRP A 106 -1.67 -7.57 -16.33
N ARG A 107 -1.37 -8.22 -15.18
CA ARG A 107 -0.26 -7.87 -14.28
C ARG A 107 0.75 -8.96 -14.01
N TRP A 108 0.36 -10.25 -14.05
CA TRP A 108 1.11 -11.29 -13.36
C TRP A 108 1.44 -12.52 -14.19
N ASN A 109 0.83 -12.70 -15.36
CA ASN A 109 0.88 -13.97 -16.11
C ASN A 109 2.21 -14.24 -16.83
N THR A 110 3.11 -13.29 -16.92
CA THR A 110 4.48 -13.46 -17.39
C THR A 110 5.47 -13.00 -16.33
N ASP A 111 6.69 -13.53 -16.38
CA ASP A 111 7.73 -13.12 -15.44
C ASP A 111 8.02 -11.62 -15.54
N GLU A 112 8.15 -11.10 -16.75
CA GLU A 112 8.35 -9.67 -16.99
C GLU A 112 7.28 -8.82 -16.30
N LYS A 113 6.00 -9.13 -16.52
CA LYS A 113 4.88 -8.41 -15.87
C LYS A 113 4.95 -8.54 -14.37
N TYR A 114 5.25 -9.74 -13.86
CA TYR A 114 5.37 -9.99 -12.43
C TYR A 114 6.45 -9.12 -11.81
N GLN A 115 7.66 -9.12 -12.38
CA GLN A 115 8.78 -8.33 -11.88
C GLN A 115 8.47 -6.84 -11.86
N ILE A 116 7.93 -6.29 -12.95
CA ILE A 116 7.58 -4.88 -13.06
C ILE A 116 6.52 -4.50 -12.03
N ASN A 117 5.43 -5.25 -11.96
CA ASN A 117 4.31 -4.91 -11.08
C ASN A 117 4.64 -5.12 -9.60
N MET A 118 5.41 -6.16 -9.25
CA MET A 118 5.80 -6.39 -7.86
C MET A 118 6.74 -5.30 -7.35
N ARG A 119 7.75 -4.90 -8.16
CA ARG A 119 8.63 -3.77 -7.81
C ARG A 119 7.82 -2.48 -7.64
N SER A 120 6.91 -2.20 -8.57
CA SER A 120 6.05 -1.01 -8.52
C SER A 120 5.16 -1.00 -7.28
N TYR A 121 4.58 -2.14 -6.92
CA TYR A 121 3.79 -2.29 -5.70
C TYR A 121 4.62 -2.00 -4.44
N LEU A 122 5.81 -2.60 -4.33
CA LEU A 122 6.69 -2.37 -3.18
C LEU A 122 7.16 -0.91 -3.11
N LYS A 123 7.36 -0.24 -4.24
CA LYS A 123 7.62 1.21 -4.28
C LYS A 123 6.44 2.02 -3.73
N MET A 124 5.19 1.63 -4.02
CA MET A 124 4.04 2.30 -3.40
C MET A 124 4.03 2.11 -1.88
N VAL A 125 4.30 0.89 -1.39
CA VAL A 125 4.40 0.61 0.06
C VAL A 125 5.49 1.47 0.71
N SER A 126 6.69 1.51 0.12
CA SER A 126 7.79 2.36 0.61
C SER A 126 7.48 3.85 0.52
N GLY A 127 6.63 4.24 -0.43
CA GLY A 127 6.13 5.60 -0.53
C GLY A 127 5.22 5.99 0.63
N ILE A 128 4.34 5.08 1.07
CA ILE A 128 3.53 5.28 2.28
C ILE A 128 4.44 5.40 3.50
N ASP A 129 5.40 4.51 3.65
CA ASP A 129 6.35 4.51 4.77
C ASP A 129 7.12 5.84 4.84
N SER A 130 7.65 6.31 3.70
CA SER A 130 8.32 7.60 3.60
C SER A 130 7.41 8.79 3.98
N ALA A 131 6.17 8.79 3.51
CA ALA A 131 5.20 9.83 3.82
C ALA A 131 4.81 9.81 5.31
N MET A 132 4.56 8.64 5.87
CA MET A 132 4.28 8.48 7.30
C MET A 132 5.47 8.89 8.16
N GLY A 133 6.70 8.59 7.75
CA GLY A 133 7.91 9.05 8.43
C GLY A 133 7.94 10.58 8.60
N ARG A 134 7.47 11.36 7.60
CA ARG A 134 7.35 12.82 7.71
C ARG A 134 6.33 13.25 8.77
N LEU A 135 5.18 12.56 8.83
CA LEU A 135 4.15 12.84 9.83
C LEU A 135 4.64 12.53 11.25
N LEU A 136 5.28 11.37 11.42
CA LEU A 136 5.84 10.95 12.71
C LEU A 136 6.88 11.95 13.21
N LYS A 137 7.73 12.45 12.33
CA LYS A 137 8.70 13.49 12.65
C LYS A 137 8.04 14.78 13.15
N VAL A 138 6.96 15.22 12.52
CA VAL A 138 6.20 16.40 12.98
C VAL A 138 5.56 16.19 14.35
N LEU A 139 5.03 14.99 14.62
CA LEU A 139 4.51 14.65 15.95
C LEU A 139 5.61 14.72 17.02
N GLU A 140 6.80 14.23 16.70
CA GLU A 140 7.97 14.31 17.60
C GLU A 140 8.41 15.76 17.84
N GLU A 141 8.61 16.54 16.78
CA GLU A 141 9.02 17.95 16.84
C GLU A 141 8.02 18.83 17.62
N ARG A 142 6.77 18.44 17.67
CA ARG A 142 5.72 19.10 18.44
C ARG A 142 5.51 18.55 19.85
N GLY A 143 6.28 17.53 20.25
CA GLY A 143 6.13 16.89 21.55
C GLY A 143 4.82 16.11 21.72
N LEU A 144 4.20 15.66 20.62
CA LEU A 144 2.93 14.94 20.61
C LEU A 144 3.10 13.42 20.60
N SER A 145 4.27 12.90 20.30
CA SER A 145 4.52 11.47 20.13
C SER A 145 4.18 10.64 21.36
N ASP A 146 4.46 11.16 22.56
CA ASP A 146 4.20 10.45 23.83
C ASP A 146 2.72 10.46 24.24
N ASN A 147 1.87 11.17 23.50
CA ASN A 147 0.43 11.28 23.76
C ASN A 147 -0.42 11.01 22.50
N THR A 148 0.13 10.33 21.51
CA THR A 148 -0.58 10.00 20.28
C THR A 148 -0.54 8.51 20.03
N ILE A 149 -1.71 7.88 19.90
CA ILE A 149 -1.84 6.49 19.46
C ILE A 149 -1.93 6.47 17.95
N ILE A 150 -1.14 5.62 17.32
CA ILE A 150 -1.14 5.44 15.86
C ILE A 150 -1.59 4.02 15.55
N VAL A 151 -2.59 3.90 14.67
CA VAL A 151 -3.08 2.63 14.17
C VAL A 151 -2.93 2.62 12.66
N TYR A 152 -2.21 1.63 12.15
CA TYR A 152 -2.08 1.38 10.72
C TYR A 152 -2.74 0.06 10.35
N SER A 153 -3.59 0.07 9.34
CA SER A 153 -4.26 -1.10 8.82
C SER A 153 -4.58 -0.93 7.33
N ALA A 154 -5.22 -1.94 6.74
CA ALA A 154 -5.76 -1.89 5.39
C ALA A 154 -7.19 -2.43 5.38
N ASP A 155 -7.94 -2.09 4.34
CA ASP A 155 -9.32 -2.52 4.13
C ASP A 155 -9.44 -3.97 3.65
N ASN A 156 -8.42 -4.46 2.94
CA ASN A 156 -8.35 -5.82 2.40
C ASN A 156 -6.92 -6.23 2.07
N GLY A 157 -6.72 -7.53 1.89
CA GLY A 157 -5.51 -8.09 1.30
C GLY A 157 -5.55 -8.08 -0.23
N TYR A 158 -4.57 -8.75 -0.88
CA TYR A 158 -4.46 -8.80 -2.33
C TYR A 158 -3.73 -10.06 -2.80
N HIS A 159 -4.20 -10.72 -3.85
CA HIS A 159 -3.66 -12.02 -4.30
C HIS A 159 -2.24 -12.00 -4.85
N MET A 160 -1.75 -10.93 -5.41
CA MET A 160 -0.37 -10.80 -5.88
C MET A 160 0.14 -11.99 -6.69
N ALA A 161 -0.64 -12.47 -7.65
CA ALA A 161 -0.41 -13.66 -8.46
C ALA A 161 -0.65 -15.00 -7.75
N ASN A 162 -0.71 -15.07 -6.42
CA ASN A 162 -1.04 -16.31 -5.74
C ASN A 162 -2.32 -16.93 -6.32
N ARG A 163 -2.32 -18.26 -6.47
CA ARG A 163 -3.43 -19.06 -7.02
C ARG A 163 -3.82 -18.68 -8.47
N GLY A 164 -2.91 -18.05 -9.23
CA GLY A 164 -3.22 -17.56 -10.57
C GLY A 164 -4.28 -16.46 -10.59
N LEU A 165 -4.42 -15.71 -9.50
CA LEU A 165 -5.40 -14.63 -9.34
C LEU A 165 -4.72 -13.28 -9.08
N ALA A 166 -5.47 -12.20 -9.29
CA ALA A 166 -5.11 -10.84 -8.94
C ALA A 166 -6.31 -10.12 -8.31
N GLY A 167 -6.05 -9.27 -7.35
CA GLY A 167 -7.13 -8.54 -6.69
C GLY A 167 -7.58 -9.18 -5.39
N LYS A 168 -8.82 -8.99 -5.08
CA LYS A 168 -9.49 -9.32 -3.82
C LYS A 168 -10.85 -9.98 -4.13
N TRP A 169 -11.79 -9.98 -3.24
CA TRP A 169 -13.14 -10.55 -3.39
C TRP A 169 -13.17 -12.10 -3.41
N SER A 170 -12.32 -12.71 -2.63
CA SER A 170 -12.33 -14.14 -2.36
C SER A 170 -12.21 -14.40 -0.87
N HIS A 171 -12.45 -15.63 -0.44
CA HIS A 171 -12.34 -16.04 0.96
C HIS A 171 -10.97 -16.65 1.31
N TYR A 172 -9.97 -16.41 0.47
CA TYR A 172 -8.60 -16.83 0.76
C TYR A 172 -7.87 -15.79 1.60
N GLU A 173 -6.90 -16.25 2.39
CA GLU A 173 -6.07 -15.40 3.25
C GLU A 173 -5.45 -14.22 2.50
N GLU A 174 -5.02 -14.43 1.25
CA GLU A 174 -4.46 -13.37 0.42
C GLU A 174 -5.42 -12.17 0.23
N SER A 175 -6.71 -12.42 0.30
CA SER A 175 -7.75 -11.40 0.15
C SER A 175 -8.24 -10.84 1.48
N LEU A 176 -8.24 -11.66 2.53
CA LEU A 176 -8.83 -11.34 3.84
C LEU A 176 -7.81 -10.74 4.81
N ARG A 177 -6.57 -11.24 4.78
CA ARG A 177 -5.54 -10.84 5.75
C ARG A 177 -5.07 -9.44 5.49
N VAL A 178 -5.11 -8.60 6.51
CA VAL A 178 -4.62 -7.22 6.51
C VAL A 178 -3.56 -7.02 7.60
N PRO A 179 -2.64 -6.08 7.42
CA PRO A 179 -1.75 -5.67 8.50
C PRO A 179 -2.54 -4.96 9.59
N LEU A 180 -2.12 -5.11 10.84
CA LEU A 180 -2.53 -4.26 11.94
C LEU A 180 -1.30 -3.92 12.77
N ILE A 181 -0.94 -2.64 12.77
CA ILE A 181 0.17 -2.11 13.57
C ILE A 181 -0.40 -1.07 14.51
N ILE A 182 -0.17 -1.25 15.80
CA ILE A 182 -0.61 -0.31 16.83
C ILE A 182 0.64 0.21 17.57
N MET A 183 0.82 1.52 17.55
CA MET A 183 1.79 2.21 18.38
C MET A 183 1.03 2.98 19.46
N ASP A 184 1.11 2.51 20.68
CA ASP A 184 0.57 3.19 21.86
C ASP A 184 1.75 3.54 22.79
N PRO A 185 2.05 4.83 23.02
CA PRO A 185 3.17 5.24 23.88
C PRO A 185 3.01 4.80 25.34
N ARG A 186 1.79 4.52 25.79
CA ARG A 186 1.48 4.07 27.15
C ARG A 186 1.86 2.61 27.41
N VAL A 187 2.07 1.81 26.34
CA VAL A 187 2.46 0.40 26.47
C VAL A 187 3.88 0.31 27.04
N PRO A 188 4.09 -0.46 28.12
CA PRO A 188 5.42 -0.66 28.69
C PRO A 188 6.43 -1.19 27.68
N SER A 189 7.68 -0.73 27.75
CA SER A 189 8.72 -1.11 26.78
C SER A 189 8.92 -2.62 26.66
N ALA A 190 8.73 -3.38 27.74
CA ALA A 190 8.81 -4.85 27.71
C ALA A 190 7.72 -5.53 26.86
N GLN A 191 6.67 -4.81 26.49
CA GLN A 191 5.56 -5.30 25.66
C GLN A 191 5.60 -4.73 24.23
N LYS A 192 6.58 -3.86 23.92
CA LYS A 192 6.74 -3.31 22.57
C LYS A 192 7.38 -4.33 21.63
N GLY A 193 7.06 -4.24 20.35
CA GLY A 193 7.64 -5.09 19.31
C GLY A 193 7.12 -6.54 19.32
N GLN A 194 6.03 -6.81 20.03
CA GLN A 194 5.41 -8.14 20.01
C GLN A 194 4.53 -8.29 18.79
N VAL A 195 4.59 -9.47 18.17
CA VAL A 195 3.62 -9.92 17.17
C VAL A 195 2.53 -10.67 17.91
N ILE A 196 1.31 -10.20 17.78
CA ILE A 196 0.13 -10.85 18.34
C ILE A 196 -0.62 -11.50 17.19
N ASP A 197 -0.76 -12.81 17.25
CA ASP A 197 -1.57 -13.57 16.30
C ASP A 197 -2.96 -13.68 16.92
N SER A 198 -3.83 -12.73 16.59
CA SER A 198 -5.23 -12.77 16.97
C SER A 198 -6.06 -13.21 15.77
N MET A 199 -6.74 -14.30 15.90
CA MET A 199 -7.85 -14.66 15.01
C MET A 199 -9.17 -14.18 15.59
#